data_107c34933a2a7d131819bcb2a34c7e2c
#
_entry.id   107c34933a2a7d131819bcb2a34c7e2c
#
_cell.length_a   1.000
_cell.length_b   1.000
_cell.length_c   1.000
_cell.angle_alpha   90.00
_cell.angle_beta   90.00
_cell.angle_gamma   90.00
#
_symmetry.space_group_name_H-M   'P 1'
#
loop_
_entity.id
_entity.type
_entity.pdbx_description
1 polymer ?
#
loop_
_entity_poly.entity_id
_entity_poly.type
_entity_poly.pdbx_seq_one_letter_code
_entity_poly.pdbx_strand_id
1 'polypeptide(L)'
;MSSEKTQRKPLLKMFKDVPPKVKWLIYFSSLTNLAIGYFIVYISAYLAEVGISARDIGVIMAVNGASFVALSIPIGMMADKRGRRNIMILGSLGIPPMLLVYSWTLDLTYLIPMGLLGGITEAAFLASWNALIADMTTVKVRPAAFSLSFLVGNITFGTGFALPAAFPMIQGATGWSSAYVHSGTMFVLALLTMAGSALLWMLLKNYKETLHETSRLERGESLRIVAKFSIINSTIGFGAGLIIPLIPIWLLYKFGILDTYSGPILAAANVLMGLSAFGSAALAKKYGDVKAIVVTQASSTIFMFSLAFAMNAPLAVALYLIRAALMNMASPIMDSYLMGIISERQRGLASAINGIVWRLPNSVSTVIGGALLTAGIYDLPFFLAAGLYLTAILLFYAVFKDIKPKK
;
A
#
# COMPACT_ATOMS: atom_id res chain seq x y z
N MET A 1 26.53 -18.74 33.88
CA MET A 1 25.82 -19.10 32.64
C MET A 1 24.35 -19.33 33.02
N SER A 2 23.56 -18.27 33.04
CA SER A 2 22.11 -18.34 33.24
C SER A 2 21.43 -18.01 31.89
N SER A 3 20.82 -19.01 31.28
CA SER A 3 20.02 -18.86 30.06
C SER A 3 18.78 -18.06 30.40
N GLU A 4 18.73 -16.77 30.05
CA GLU A 4 17.48 -15.99 29.98
C GLU A 4 16.56 -16.64 28.94
N LYS A 5 15.68 -17.51 29.43
CA LYS A 5 14.49 -17.93 28.69
C LYS A 5 13.63 -16.69 28.49
N THR A 6 13.76 -16.03 27.33
CA THR A 6 12.86 -14.98 26.89
C THR A 6 11.46 -15.60 26.79
N GLN A 7 10.66 -15.48 27.85
CA GLN A 7 9.25 -15.87 27.85
C GLN A 7 8.55 -15.04 26.76
N ARG A 8 8.17 -15.66 25.66
CA ARG A 8 7.29 -15.07 24.65
C ARG A 8 5.96 -14.74 25.33
N LYS A 9 5.78 -13.49 25.75
CA LYS A 9 4.48 -13.00 26.23
C LYS A 9 3.45 -13.26 25.13
N PRO A 10 2.27 -13.82 25.43
CA PRO A 10 1.23 -14.00 24.43
C PRO A 10 0.91 -12.65 23.76
N LEU A 11 0.77 -12.64 22.43
CA LEU A 11 0.61 -11.44 21.59
C LEU A 11 -0.39 -10.42 22.17
N LEU A 12 -1.52 -10.89 22.70
CA LEU A 12 -2.54 -10.04 23.34
C LEU A 12 -2.04 -9.30 24.59
N LYS A 13 -1.08 -9.88 25.34
CA LYS A 13 -0.49 -9.20 26.51
C LYS A 13 0.47 -8.08 26.11
N MET A 14 1.10 -8.14 24.93
CA MET A 14 1.98 -7.08 24.43
C MET A 14 1.21 -5.77 24.17
N PHE A 15 -0.04 -5.86 23.71
CA PHE A 15 -0.85 -4.68 23.42
C PHE A 15 -1.45 -4.01 24.64
N LYS A 16 -1.43 -4.68 25.82
CA LYS A 16 -1.97 -4.11 27.06
C LYS A 16 -1.25 -2.82 27.47
N ASP A 17 0.07 -2.81 27.26
CA ASP A 17 0.96 -1.71 27.68
C ASP A 17 0.94 -0.49 26.71
N VAL A 18 0.30 -0.62 25.54
CA VAL A 18 0.13 0.49 24.58
C VAL A 18 -0.78 1.56 25.19
N PRO A 19 -0.37 2.86 25.23
CA PRO A 19 -1.16 3.93 25.81
C PRO A 19 -2.58 4.00 25.22
N PRO A 20 -3.63 4.25 26.04
CA PRO A 20 -5.01 4.29 25.55
C PRO A 20 -5.22 5.30 24.40
N LYS A 21 -4.59 6.47 24.46
CA LYS A 21 -4.65 7.46 23.37
C LYS A 21 -4.13 6.91 22.04
N VAL A 22 -3.04 6.12 22.05
CA VAL A 22 -2.49 5.49 20.85
C VAL A 22 -3.41 4.40 20.31
N LYS A 23 -4.06 3.62 21.19
CA LYS A 23 -5.07 2.65 20.79
C LYS A 23 -6.24 3.32 20.07
N TRP A 24 -6.78 4.39 20.67
CA TRP A 24 -7.88 5.14 20.05
C TRP A 24 -7.46 5.82 18.75
N LEU A 25 -6.23 6.34 18.65
CA LEU A 25 -5.67 6.86 17.42
C LEU A 25 -5.72 5.79 16.31
N ILE A 26 -5.28 4.57 16.62
CA ILE A 26 -5.27 3.43 15.68
C ILE A 26 -6.71 3.03 15.30
N TYR A 27 -7.62 2.92 16.28
CA TYR A 27 -9.00 2.49 16.01
C TYR A 27 -9.79 3.53 15.21
N PHE A 28 -9.65 4.82 15.48
CA PHE A 28 -10.34 5.85 14.70
C PHE A 28 -9.80 5.93 13.27
N SER A 29 -8.48 5.77 13.07
CA SER A 29 -7.88 5.70 11.74
C SER A 29 -8.27 4.44 10.98
N SER A 30 -8.68 3.37 11.66
CA SER A 30 -9.10 2.14 11.00
C SER A 30 -10.39 2.29 10.18
N LEU A 31 -11.23 3.26 10.51
CA LEU A 31 -12.42 3.62 9.70
C LEU A 31 -12.00 4.10 8.30
N THR A 32 -10.92 4.89 8.24
CA THR A 32 -10.33 5.32 6.96
C THR A 32 -9.72 4.14 6.21
N ASN A 33 -9.00 3.23 6.89
CA ASN A 33 -8.44 2.04 6.25
C ASN A 33 -9.51 1.13 5.64
N LEU A 34 -10.65 0.95 6.32
CA LEU A 34 -11.81 0.23 5.79
C LEU A 34 -12.31 0.87 4.50
N ALA A 35 -12.50 2.18 4.53
CA ALA A 35 -13.02 2.93 3.38
C ALA A 35 -12.05 2.89 2.19
N ILE A 36 -10.75 3.07 2.42
CA ILE A 36 -9.74 3.02 1.37
C ILE A 36 -9.61 1.59 0.79
N GLY A 37 -9.73 0.55 1.63
CA GLY A 37 -9.78 -0.83 1.14
C GLY A 37 -10.90 -1.04 0.12
N TYR A 38 -12.12 -0.66 0.45
CA TYR A 38 -13.24 -0.71 -0.49
C TYR A 38 -13.03 0.20 -1.72
N PHE A 39 -12.55 1.42 -1.51
CA PHE A 39 -12.30 2.39 -2.57
C PHE A 39 -11.33 1.86 -3.65
N ILE A 40 -10.32 1.09 -3.26
CA ILE A 40 -9.41 0.45 -4.22
C ILE A 40 -10.16 -0.55 -5.10
N VAL A 41 -11.04 -1.38 -4.54
CA VAL A 41 -11.86 -2.32 -5.33
C VAL A 41 -12.82 -1.55 -6.24
N TYR A 42 -13.45 -0.51 -5.70
CA TYR A 42 -14.35 0.35 -6.48
C TYR A 42 -13.65 0.91 -7.72
N ILE A 43 -12.45 1.50 -7.57
CA ILE A 43 -11.70 2.05 -8.71
C ILE A 43 -11.21 0.95 -9.66
N SER A 44 -10.64 -0.13 -9.12
CA SER A 44 -9.94 -1.13 -9.94
C SER A 44 -10.83 -2.25 -10.48
N ALA A 45 -12.11 -2.33 -10.05
CA ALA A 45 -13.05 -3.34 -10.52
C ALA A 45 -14.36 -2.69 -10.97
N TYR A 46 -15.11 -2.08 -10.04
CA TYR A 46 -16.46 -1.60 -10.31
C TYR A 46 -16.50 -0.51 -11.39
N LEU A 47 -15.57 0.46 -11.42
CA LEU A 47 -15.55 1.47 -12.49
C LEU A 47 -15.43 0.83 -13.89
N ALA A 48 -14.70 -0.27 -14.03
CA ALA A 48 -14.61 -1.00 -15.28
C ALA A 48 -15.90 -1.75 -15.62
N GLU A 49 -16.63 -2.26 -14.62
CA GLU A 49 -17.92 -2.92 -14.79
C GLU A 49 -19.00 -1.96 -15.32
N VAL A 50 -18.95 -0.70 -14.89
CA VAL A 50 -19.87 0.35 -15.36
C VAL A 50 -19.41 1.05 -16.65
N GLY A 51 -18.37 0.53 -17.32
CA GLY A 51 -17.94 0.95 -18.65
C GLY A 51 -16.88 2.04 -18.70
N ILE A 52 -16.27 2.43 -17.56
CA ILE A 52 -15.11 3.31 -17.58
C ILE A 52 -13.89 2.52 -18.08
N SER A 53 -13.18 3.07 -19.07
CA SER A 53 -12.06 2.37 -19.69
C SER A 53 -10.91 2.12 -18.70
N ALA A 54 -10.20 1.01 -18.84
CA ALA A 54 -9.01 0.72 -18.03
C ALA A 54 -7.95 1.82 -18.15
N ARG A 55 -7.88 2.51 -19.32
CA ARG A 55 -7.01 3.67 -19.53
C ARG A 55 -7.39 4.84 -18.61
N ASP A 56 -8.67 5.18 -18.55
CA ASP A 56 -9.16 6.31 -17.75
C ASP A 56 -9.01 6.02 -16.25
N ILE A 57 -9.27 4.78 -15.83
CA ILE A 57 -8.97 4.30 -14.47
C ILE A 57 -7.48 4.43 -14.19
N GLY A 58 -6.63 4.05 -15.14
CA GLY A 58 -5.19 4.23 -15.04
C GLY A 58 -4.78 5.70 -14.87
N VAL A 59 -5.45 6.63 -15.56
CA VAL A 59 -5.25 8.09 -15.40
C VAL A 59 -5.62 8.55 -13.98
N ILE A 60 -6.76 8.12 -13.43
CA ILE A 60 -7.15 8.45 -12.04
C ILE A 60 -6.07 7.99 -11.07
N MET A 61 -5.60 6.74 -11.21
CA MET A 61 -4.56 6.17 -10.35
C MET A 61 -3.21 6.89 -10.53
N ALA A 62 -2.87 7.28 -11.76
CA ALA A 62 -1.64 8.02 -12.05
C ALA A 62 -1.66 9.42 -11.44
N VAL A 63 -2.78 10.13 -11.54
CA VAL A 63 -2.96 11.46 -10.93
C VAL A 63 -2.85 11.37 -9.41
N ASN A 64 -3.45 10.34 -8.78
CA ASN A 64 -3.29 10.07 -7.34
C ASN A 64 -1.82 9.87 -6.97
N GLY A 65 -1.12 8.96 -7.65
CA GLY A 65 0.28 8.68 -7.35
C GLY A 65 1.21 9.86 -7.64
N ALA A 66 0.98 10.61 -8.71
CA ALA A 66 1.77 11.79 -9.05
C ALA A 66 1.59 12.91 -8.01
N SER A 67 0.36 13.17 -7.57
CA SER A 67 0.08 14.17 -6.53
C SER A 67 0.69 13.76 -5.17
N PHE A 68 0.59 12.48 -4.81
CA PHE A 68 1.28 11.94 -3.63
C PHE A 68 2.78 12.19 -3.70
N VAL A 69 3.44 11.84 -4.79
CA VAL A 69 4.89 12.01 -4.96
C VAL A 69 5.30 13.49 -4.94
N ALA A 70 4.60 14.34 -5.69
CA ALA A 70 4.92 15.76 -5.78
C ALA A 70 4.79 16.48 -4.43
N LEU A 71 3.83 16.06 -3.60
CA LEU A 71 3.48 16.77 -2.36
C LEU A 71 3.95 16.09 -1.09
N SER A 72 4.40 14.83 -1.11
CA SER A 72 4.86 14.11 0.09
C SER A 72 6.01 14.82 0.81
N ILE A 73 7.02 15.33 0.10
CA ILE A 73 8.13 16.06 0.70
C ILE A 73 7.68 17.44 1.22
N PRO A 74 7.02 18.31 0.44
CA PRO A 74 6.50 19.58 0.95
C PRO A 74 5.57 19.42 2.16
N ILE A 75 4.66 18.45 2.13
CA ILE A 75 3.73 18.19 3.22
C ILE A 75 4.48 17.65 4.46
N GLY A 76 5.46 16.77 4.28
CA GLY A 76 6.33 16.31 5.38
C GLY A 76 7.07 17.45 6.05
N MET A 77 7.66 18.37 5.28
CA MET A 77 8.29 19.58 5.81
C MET A 77 7.30 20.51 6.53
N MET A 78 6.07 20.61 6.02
CA MET A 78 5.00 21.37 6.70
C MET A 78 4.60 20.69 8.02
N ALA A 79 4.49 19.35 8.03
CA ALA A 79 4.18 18.59 9.25
C ALA A 79 5.23 18.82 10.35
N ASP A 80 6.51 18.83 10.00
CA ASP A 80 7.60 19.08 10.96
C ASP A 80 7.59 20.53 11.48
N LYS A 81 7.23 21.54 10.64
CA LYS A 81 7.23 22.96 11.00
C LYS A 81 5.93 23.43 11.68
N ARG A 82 4.77 22.96 11.24
CA ARG A 82 3.45 23.43 11.68
C ARG A 82 2.71 22.47 12.61
N GLY A 83 3.33 21.30 12.86
CA GLY A 83 2.78 20.24 13.68
C GLY A 83 2.15 19.12 12.87
N ARG A 84 2.55 17.90 13.18
CA ARG A 84 2.12 16.65 12.53
C ARG A 84 0.63 16.38 12.76
N ARG A 85 0.12 16.75 13.95
CA ARG A 85 -1.30 16.66 14.31
C ARG A 85 -2.19 17.35 13.28
N ASN A 86 -1.91 18.63 13.00
CA ASN A 86 -2.75 19.44 12.12
C ASN A 86 -2.74 18.91 10.68
N ILE A 87 -1.57 18.50 10.20
CA ILE A 87 -1.42 17.91 8.85
C ILE A 87 -2.16 16.57 8.76
N MET A 88 -2.09 15.73 9.79
CA MET A 88 -2.83 14.46 9.82
C MET A 88 -4.35 14.67 9.80
N ILE A 89 -4.85 15.63 10.60
CA ILE A 89 -6.28 15.95 10.63
C ILE A 89 -6.73 16.49 9.26
N LEU A 90 -5.99 17.42 8.67
CA LEU A 90 -6.29 17.93 7.33
C LEU A 90 -6.27 16.79 6.27
N GLY A 91 -5.29 15.90 6.33
CA GLY A 91 -5.26 14.71 5.48
C GLY A 91 -6.48 13.83 5.66
N SER A 92 -6.89 13.54 6.90
CA SER A 92 -8.07 12.72 7.16
C SER A 92 -9.39 13.38 6.70
N LEU A 93 -9.50 14.70 6.76
CA LEU A 93 -10.66 15.47 6.30
C LEU A 93 -10.82 15.52 4.78
N GLY A 94 -9.80 15.24 4.00
CA GLY A 94 -9.89 15.18 2.55
C GLY A 94 -10.50 13.89 2.00
N ILE A 95 -10.55 12.81 2.81
CA ILE A 95 -11.11 11.53 2.38
C ILE A 95 -12.65 11.56 2.22
N PRO A 96 -13.43 12.07 3.20
CA PRO A 96 -14.89 12.11 3.07
C PRO A 96 -15.40 12.79 1.79
N PRO A 97 -14.96 14.01 1.41
CA PRO A 97 -15.45 14.66 0.18
C PRO A 97 -15.05 13.89 -1.07
N MET A 98 -13.87 13.24 -1.09
CA MET A 98 -13.48 12.36 -2.17
C MET A 98 -14.50 11.21 -2.34
N LEU A 99 -14.80 10.48 -1.27
CA LEU A 99 -15.75 9.37 -1.32
C LEU A 99 -17.17 9.82 -1.67
N LEU A 100 -17.60 11.01 -1.21
CA LEU A 100 -18.90 11.58 -1.56
C LEU A 100 -19.01 11.83 -3.06
N VAL A 101 -17.99 12.37 -3.72
CA VAL A 101 -18.01 12.58 -5.17
C VAL A 101 -18.11 11.25 -5.89
N TYR A 102 -17.34 10.23 -5.51
CA TYR A 102 -17.44 8.88 -6.09
C TYR A 102 -18.78 8.19 -5.81
N SER A 103 -19.52 8.58 -4.75
CA SER A 103 -20.88 8.07 -4.51
C SER A 103 -21.92 8.69 -5.40
N TRP A 104 -21.65 9.86 -5.97
CA TRP A 104 -22.64 10.66 -6.67
C TRP A 104 -22.49 10.65 -8.19
N THR A 105 -21.28 10.56 -8.73
CA THR A 105 -21.03 10.66 -10.17
C THR A 105 -19.95 9.70 -10.66
N LEU A 106 -20.09 9.30 -11.94
CA LEU A 106 -19.08 8.55 -12.69
C LEU A 106 -18.38 9.40 -13.76
N ASP A 107 -18.64 10.72 -13.78
CA ASP A 107 -18.03 11.64 -14.73
C ASP A 107 -16.54 11.88 -14.38
N LEU A 108 -15.66 11.59 -15.34
CA LEU A 108 -14.21 11.73 -15.20
C LEU A 108 -13.78 13.16 -14.88
N THR A 109 -14.56 14.16 -15.28
CA THR A 109 -14.31 15.57 -14.97
C THR A 109 -14.24 15.81 -13.46
N TYR A 110 -15.01 15.05 -12.69
CA TYR A 110 -15.00 15.11 -11.22
C TYR A 110 -14.08 14.04 -10.60
N LEU A 111 -14.01 12.83 -11.16
CA LEU A 111 -13.26 11.73 -10.60
C LEU A 111 -11.73 11.97 -10.65
N ILE A 112 -11.21 12.58 -11.74
CA ILE A 112 -9.78 12.85 -11.88
C ILE A 112 -9.29 13.87 -10.83
N PRO A 113 -9.95 15.02 -10.59
CA PRO A 113 -9.62 15.91 -9.47
C PRO A 113 -9.69 15.24 -8.10
N MET A 114 -10.62 14.31 -7.90
CA MET A 114 -10.68 13.53 -6.65
C MET A 114 -9.51 12.56 -6.51
N GLY A 115 -9.00 12.03 -7.61
CA GLY A 115 -7.73 11.29 -7.62
C GLY A 115 -6.56 12.14 -7.10
N LEU A 116 -6.46 13.40 -7.55
CA LEU A 116 -5.47 14.37 -7.06
C LEU A 116 -5.63 14.63 -5.56
N LEU A 117 -6.86 14.90 -5.09
CA LEU A 117 -7.16 15.08 -3.67
C LEU A 117 -6.76 13.85 -2.86
N GLY A 118 -7.03 12.64 -3.37
CA GLY A 118 -6.65 11.38 -2.75
C GLY A 118 -5.15 11.27 -2.50
N GLY A 119 -4.31 11.62 -3.48
CA GLY A 119 -2.85 11.61 -3.30
C GLY A 119 -2.35 12.65 -2.30
N ILE A 120 -2.96 13.85 -2.27
CA ILE A 120 -2.64 14.89 -1.28
C ILE A 120 -2.97 14.40 0.14
N THR A 121 -4.14 13.83 0.32
CA THR A 121 -4.61 13.34 1.64
C THR A 121 -3.79 12.16 2.13
N GLU A 122 -3.43 11.25 1.24
CA GLU A 122 -2.54 10.13 1.54
C GLU A 122 -1.15 10.61 1.98
N ALA A 123 -0.57 11.59 1.27
CA ALA A 123 0.72 12.18 1.63
C ALA A 123 0.67 12.86 3.01
N ALA A 124 -0.38 13.61 3.32
CA ALA A 124 -0.58 14.29 4.60
C ALA A 124 -0.73 13.28 5.76
N PHE A 125 -1.50 12.23 5.54
CA PHE A 125 -1.71 11.19 6.54
C PHE A 125 -0.42 10.42 6.82
N LEU A 126 0.27 9.91 5.79
CA LEU A 126 1.48 9.10 5.96
C LEU A 126 2.66 9.88 6.54
N ALA A 127 2.82 11.16 6.16
CA ALA A 127 3.88 12.03 6.71
C ALA A 127 3.76 12.19 8.23
N SER A 128 2.56 12.11 8.77
CA SER A 128 2.28 12.38 10.19
C SER A 128 2.09 11.11 11.02
N TRP A 129 1.58 10.03 10.42
CA TRP A 129 1.11 8.83 11.12
C TRP A 129 2.17 8.16 11.98
N ASN A 130 3.27 7.75 11.35
CA ASN A 130 4.34 7.02 12.04
C ASN A 130 5.01 7.88 13.11
N ALA A 131 5.15 9.17 12.82
CA ALA A 131 5.76 10.12 13.72
C ALA A 131 4.89 10.35 14.98
N LEU A 132 3.57 10.53 14.83
CA LEU A 132 2.65 10.67 15.95
C LEU A 132 2.63 9.43 16.86
N ILE A 133 2.61 8.22 16.28
CA ILE A 133 2.72 6.98 17.08
C ILE A 133 4.05 6.95 17.84
N ALA A 134 5.16 7.34 17.20
CA ALA A 134 6.47 7.36 17.84
C ALA A 134 6.53 8.38 18.98
N ASP A 135 5.99 9.58 18.79
CA ASP A 135 5.98 10.66 19.78
C ASP A 135 5.08 10.36 20.98
N MET A 136 3.98 9.62 20.75
CA MET A 136 3.03 9.24 21.79
C MET A 136 3.42 7.94 22.53
N THR A 137 4.56 7.33 22.20
CA THR A 137 5.02 6.06 22.78
C THR A 137 6.47 6.13 23.27
N THR A 138 6.76 5.46 24.39
CA THR A 138 8.14 5.27 24.84
C THR A 138 8.85 4.22 23.95
N VAL A 139 10.18 4.27 23.89
CA VAL A 139 11.02 3.33 23.10
C VAL A 139 10.67 1.86 23.39
N LYS A 140 10.34 1.54 24.67
CA LYS A 140 9.98 0.18 25.10
C LYS A 140 8.64 -0.32 24.53
N VAL A 141 7.66 0.56 24.37
CA VAL A 141 6.28 0.22 23.99
C VAL A 141 6.02 0.47 22.50
N ARG A 142 6.86 1.29 21.87
CA ARG A 142 6.75 1.67 20.46
C ARG A 142 6.62 0.47 19.49
N PRO A 143 7.40 -0.62 19.60
CA PRO A 143 7.23 -1.77 18.72
C PRO A 143 5.85 -2.41 18.84
N ALA A 144 5.27 -2.49 20.05
CA ALA A 144 3.93 -3.02 20.26
C ALA A 144 2.85 -2.12 19.64
N ALA A 145 3.02 -0.79 19.72
CA ALA A 145 2.09 0.16 19.10
C ALA A 145 2.10 0.07 17.57
N PHE A 146 3.27 -0.03 16.94
CA PHE A 146 3.37 -0.23 15.50
C PHE A 146 2.81 -1.60 15.06
N SER A 147 3.04 -2.65 15.84
CA SER A 147 2.46 -3.97 15.56
C SER A 147 0.93 -3.95 15.66
N LEU A 148 0.38 -3.23 16.65
CA LEU A 148 -1.08 -3.06 16.77
C LEU A 148 -1.64 -2.26 15.59
N SER A 149 -0.98 -1.17 15.21
CA SER A 149 -1.34 -0.34 14.05
C SER A 149 -1.35 -1.17 12.76
N PHE A 150 -0.31 -1.97 12.53
CA PHE A 150 -0.20 -2.85 11.37
C PHE A 150 -1.31 -3.91 11.35
N LEU A 151 -1.55 -4.57 12.48
CA LEU A 151 -2.57 -5.61 12.60
C LEU A 151 -3.97 -5.05 12.33
N VAL A 152 -4.36 -4.00 13.06
CA VAL A 152 -5.69 -3.36 12.90
C VAL A 152 -5.84 -2.79 11.50
N GLY A 153 -4.80 -2.12 10.99
CA GLY A 153 -4.79 -1.56 9.64
C GLY A 153 -5.03 -2.61 8.56
N ASN A 154 -4.30 -3.72 8.58
CA ASN A 154 -4.47 -4.79 7.59
C ASN A 154 -5.82 -5.50 7.69
N ILE A 155 -6.33 -5.74 8.91
CA ILE A 155 -7.65 -6.36 9.09
C ILE A 155 -8.73 -5.46 8.50
N THR A 156 -8.74 -4.18 8.84
CA THR A 156 -9.78 -3.25 8.36
C THR A 156 -9.67 -2.97 6.86
N PHE A 157 -8.45 -2.87 6.35
CA PHE A 157 -8.19 -2.71 4.92
C PHE A 157 -8.65 -3.94 4.12
N GLY A 158 -8.30 -5.15 4.59
CA GLY A 158 -8.75 -6.40 4.00
C GLY A 158 -10.27 -6.59 4.08
N THR A 159 -10.91 -6.15 5.18
CA THR A 159 -12.38 -6.13 5.29
C THR A 159 -12.98 -5.20 4.24
N GLY A 160 -12.37 -4.03 4.01
CA GLY A 160 -12.78 -3.12 2.93
C GLY A 160 -12.75 -3.78 1.56
N PHE A 161 -11.68 -4.51 1.24
CA PHE A 161 -11.60 -5.29 0.00
C PHE A 161 -12.73 -6.32 -0.13
N ALA A 162 -13.13 -6.94 0.96
CA ALA A 162 -14.13 -8.01 0.96
C ALA A 162 -15.59 -7.51 0.93
N LEU A 163 -15.85 -6.21 1.14
CA LEU A 163 -17.22 -5.67 1.20
C LEU A 163 -18.09 -6.04 0.00
N PRO A 164 -17.62 -5.99 -1.28
CA PRO A 164 -18.44 -6.33 -2.42
C PRO A 164 -18.98 -7.75 -2.41
N ALA A 165 -18.36 -8.69 -1.71
CA ALA A 165 -18.88 -10.05 -1.57
C ALA A 165 -20.29 -10.12 -0.94
N ALA A 166 -20.66 -9.13 -0.13
CA ALA A 166 -21.97 -9.03 0.49
C ALA A 166 -23.04 -8.40 -0.44
N PHE A 167 -22.63 -7.77 -1.54
CA PHE A 167 -23.55 -7.00 -2.38
C PHE A 167 -24.65 -7.83 -3.06
N PRO A 168 -24.38 -9.04 -3.58
CA PRO A 168 -25.45 -9.88 -4.13
C PRO A 168 -26.54 -10.20 -3.09
N MET A 169 -26.17 -10.41 -1.83
CA MET A 169 -27.13 -10.65 -0.76
C MET A 169 -27.96 -9.40 -0.46
N ILE A 170 -27.34 -8.21 -0.45
CA ILE A 170 -28.04 -6.94 -0.25
C ILE A 170 -29.02 -6.69 -1.41
N GLN A 171 -28.58 -6.88 -2.65
CA GLN A 171 -29.39 -6.72 -3.85
C GLN A 171 -30.60 -7.69 -3.84
N GLY A 172 -30.39 -8.96 -3.48
CA GLY A 172 -31.45 -9.94 -3.37
C GLY A 172 -32.47 -9.62 -2.27
N ALA A 173 -32.05 -9.07 -1.15
CA ALA A 173 -32.91 -8.71 -0.04
C ALA A 173 -33.70 -7.41 -0.25
N THR A 174 -33.11 -6.43 -0.96
CA THR A 174 -33.66 -5.08 -1.10
C THR A 174 -34.26 -4.78 -2.47
N GLY A 175 -33.88 -5.54 -3.51
CA GLY A 175 -34.18 -5.24 -4.90
C GLY A 175 -33.38 -4.06 -5.48
N TRP A 176 -32.37 -3.57 -4.77
CA TRP A 176 -31.56 -2.45 -5.22
C TRP A 176 -30.63 -2.83 -6.37
N SER A 177 -30.40 -1.90 -7.28
CA SER A 177 -29.42 -2.09 -8.34
C SER A 177 -28.00 -2.12 -7.82
N SER A 178 -27.06 -2.73 -8.56
CA SER A 178 -25.64 -2.74 -8.23
C SER A 178 -25.12 -1.31 -8.03
N ALA A 179 -25.45 -0.40 -8.93
CA ALA A 179 -25.05 1.01 -8.83
C ALA A 179 -25.51 1.67 -7.53
N TYR A 180 -26.75 1.38 -7.10
CA TYR A 180 -27.27 1.94 -5.85
C TYR A 180 -26.55 1.40 -4.61
N VAL A 181 -26.23 0.09 -4.61
CA VAL A 181 -25.48 -0.53 -3.50
C VAL A 181 -24.05 0.04 -3.41
N HIS A 182 -23.36 0.18 -4.55
CA HIS A 182 -22.04 0.79 -4.58
C HIS A 182 -22.04 2.25 -4.13
N SER A 183 -22.97 3.06 -4.67
CA SER A 183 -23.15 4.46 -4.32
C SER A 183 -23.47 4.64 -2.82
N GLY A 184 -24.42 3.84 -2.33
CA GLY A 184 -24.82 3.82 -0.92
C GLY A 184 -23.66 3.42 0.00
N THR A 185 -22.87 2.41 -0.38
CA THR A 185 -21.69 1.98 0.37
C THR A 185 -20.63 3.09 0.44
N MET A 186 -20.34 3.76 -0.70
CA MET A 186 -19.43 4.92 -0.71
C MET A 186 -19.92 6.04 0.18
N PHE A 187 -21.22 6.35 0.12
CA PHE A 187 -21.82 7.38 0.98
C PHE A 187 -21.69 7.04 2.47
N VAL A 188 -22.02 5.81 2.88
CA VAL A 188 -21.87 5.35 4.26
C VAL A 188 -20.41 5.41 4.71
N LEU A 189 -19.46 4.98 3.87
CA LEU A 189 -18.04 5.05 4.17
C LEU A 189 -17.53 6.49 4.25
N ALA A 190 -18.06 7.41 3.45
CA ALA A 190 -17.77 8.83 3.58
C ALA A 190 -18.21 9.39 4.94
N LEU A 191 -19.41 9.04 5.41
CA LEU A 191 -19.88 9.41 6.74
C LEU A 191 -19.04 8.80 7.87
N LEU A 192 -18.65 7.52 7.73
CA LEU A 192 -17.78 6.86 8.70
C LEU A 192 -16.38 7.49 8.75
N THR A 193 -15.81 7.86 7.61
CA THR A 193 -14.50 8.55 7.58
C THR A 193 -14.59 9.97 8.12
N MET A 194 -15.70 10.67 7.90
CA MET A 194 -15.97 11.97 8.51
C MET A 194 -16.06 11.87 10.03
N ALA A 195 -16.80 10.88 10.55
CA ALA A 195 -16.88 10.61 11.99
C ALA A 195 -15.49 10.23 12.54
N GLY A 196 -14.73 9.40 11.84
CA GLY A 196 -13.35 9.04 12.20
C GLY A 196 -12.44 10.28 12.29
N SER A 197 -12.51 11.18 11.33
CA SER A 197 -11.74 12.45 11.32
C SER A 197 -12.14 13.37 12.48
N ALA A 198 -13.43 13.47 12.78
CA ALA A 198 -13.93 14.23 13.94
C ALA A 198 -13.44 13.64 15.27
N LEU A 199 -13.46 12.30 15.40
CA LEU A 199 -12.95 11.60 16.58
C LEU A 199 -11.43 11.77 16.73
N LEU A 200 -10.67 11.73 15.64
CA LEU A 200 -9.23 12.03 15.62
C LEU A 200 -8.96 13.47 16.05
N TRP A 201 -9.73 14.43 15.56
CA TRP A 201 -9.61 15.81 15.97
C TRP A 201 -9.89 15.98 17.47
N MET A 202 -10.97 15.37 18.00
CA MET A 202 -11.30 15.41 19.42
C MET A 202 -10.22 14.77 20.30
N LEU A 203 -9.67 13.62 19.86
CA LEU A 203 -8.60 12.91 20.58
C LEU A 203 -7.31 13.75 20.66
N LEU A 204 -6.99 14.46 19.58
CA LEU A 204 -5.73 15.18 19.43
C LEU A 204 -5.82 16.68 19.75
N LYS A 205 -7.01 17.26 20.00
CA LYS A 205 -7.17 18.72 20.21
C LYS A 205 -6.25 19.31 21.28
N ASN A 206 -5.97 18.56 22.35
CA ASN A 206 -5.11 18.97 23.47
C ASN A 206 -3.71 18.34 23.41
N TYR A 207 -3.33 17.73 22.29
CA TYR A 207 -1.99 17.14 22.15
C TYR A 207 -0.97 18.24 21.84
N LYS A 208 0.05 18.38 22.68
CA LYS A 208 1.18 19.29 22.49
C LYS A 208 2.31 18.53 21.82
N GLU A 209 2.75 19.02 20.69
CA GLU A 209 3.85 18.42 19.92
C GLU A 209 5.19 19.04 20.29
N THR A 210 6.23 18.22 20.31
CA THR A 210 7.64 18.67 20.27
C THR A 210 8.04 18.80 18.80
N LEU A 211 8.27 20.02 18.34
CA LEU A 211 8.78 20.25 16.98
C LEU A 211 10.22 19.78 16.87
N HIS A 212 10.54 19.04 15.83
CA HIS A 212 11.88 18.50 15.56
C HIS A 212 12.51 19.23 14.38
N GLU A 213 13.81 19.49 14.46
CA GLU A 213 14.56 20.04 13.33
C GLU A 213 14.66 19.00 12.20
N THR A 214 14.44 19.45 10.98
CA THR A 214 14.56 18.60 9.78
C THR A 214 16.01 18.18 9.53
N SER A 215 16.26 16.88 9.38
CA SER A 215 17.55 16.35 8.99
C SER A 215 17.91 16.75 7.55
N ARG A 216 19.14 17.27 7.33
CA ARG A 216 19.65 17.63 6.00
C ARG A 216 20.34 16.43 5.34
N LEU A 217 20.22 16.36 4.00
CA LEU A 217 20.97 15.41 3.17
C LEU A 217 22.49 15.71 3.26
N GLU A 218 23.24 14.75 3.79
CA GLU A 218 24.70 14.79 3.66
C GLU A 218 25.13 14.01 2.40
N ARG A 219 25.93 14.64 1.56
CA ARG A 219 26.53 13.98 0.39
C ARG A 219 27.58 12.96 0.86
N GLY A 220 27.45 11.69 0.43
CA GLY A 220 28.39 10.64 0.81
C GLY A 220 28.06 9.28 0.17
N GLU A 221 28.78 8.25 0.61
CA GLU A 221 28.62 6.87 0.12
C GLU A 221 27.20 6.34 0.25
N SER A 222 26.52 6.65 1.35
CA SER A 222 25.14 6.26 1.59
C SER A 222 24.17 6.78 0.51
N LEU A 223 24.36 8.02 0.02
CA LEU A 223 23.54 8.57 -1.04
C LEU A 223 23.69 7.79 -2.35
N ARG A 224 24.92 7.36 -2.66
CA ARG A 224 25.21 6.54 -3.85
C ARG A 224 24.56 5.16 -3.76
N ILE A 225 24.55 4.55 -2.58
CA ILE A 225 23.87 3.27 -2.30
C ILE A 225 22.35 3.43 -2.45
N VAL A 226 21.78 4.46 -1.83
CA VAL A 226 20.34 4.78 -1.94
C VAL A 226 19.95 5.01 -3.39
N ALA A 227 20.73 5.76 -4.17
CA ALA A 227 20.44 6.00 -5.58
C ALA A 227 20.41 4.71 -6.40
N LYS A 228 21.42 3.82 -6.25
CA LYS A 228 21.46 2.52 -6.94
C LYS A 228 20.26 1.66 -6.56
N PHE A 229 19.94 1.57 -5.27
CA PHE A 229 18.79 0.81 -4.76
C PHE A 229 17.49 1.37 -5.32
N SER A 230 17.34 2.69 -5.31
CA SER A 230 16.14 3.38 -5.81
C SER A 230 15.91 3.17 -7.31
N ILE A 231 16.96 3.22 -8.14
CA ILE A 231 16.84 2.96 -9.59
C ILE A 231 16.34 1.54 -9.84
N ILE A 232 16.88 0.55 -9.14
CA ILE A 232 16.47 -0.85 -9.26
C ILE A 232 15.01 -1.01 -8.81
N ASN A 233 14.66 -0.42 -7.66
CA ASN A 233 13.30 -0.50 -7.12
C ASN A 233 12.29 0.28 -7.99
N SER A 234 12.72 1.35 -8.65
CA SER A 234 11.96 2.07 -9.67
C SER A 234 11.59 1.18 -10.85
N THR A 235 12.51 0.34 -11.30
CA THR A 235 12.26 -0.62 -12.39
C THR A 235 11.21 -1.66 -11.99
N ILE A 236 11.27 -2.16 -10.74
CA ILE A 236 10.22 -3.02 -10.18
C ILE A 236 8.89 -2.27 -10.09
N GLY A 237 8.91 -1.02 -9.61
CA GLY A 237 7.73 -0.16 -9.52
C GLY A 237 7.06 0.05 -10.86
N PHE A 238 7.84 0.34 -11.92
CA PHE A 238 7.31 0.49 -13.28
C PHE A 238 6.70 -0.81 -13.80
N GLY A 239 7.39 -1.95 -13.64
CA GLY A 239 6.83 -3.25 -14.00
C GLY A 239 5.56 -3.60 -13.24
N ALA A 240 5.51 -3.32 -11.94
CA ALA A 240 4.33 -3.54 -11.12
C ALA A 240 3.13 -2.72 -11.60
N GLY A 241 3.34 -1.44 -11.92
CA GLY A 241 2.26 -0.53 -12.34
C GLY A 241 1.59 -0.96 -13.64
N LEU A 242 2.29 -1.65 -14.55
CA LEU A 242 1.72 -2.12 -15.81
C LEU A 242 0.49 -3.02 -15.62
N ILE A 243 0.41 -3.76 -14.50
CA ILE A 243 -0.69 -4.73 -14.34
C ILE A 243 -1.20 -4.89 -12.90
N ILE A 244 -0.37 -4.73 -11.86
CA ILE A 244 -0.78 -5.09 -10.49
C ILE A 244 -1.99 -4.29 -10.00
N PRO A 245 -2.05 -2.95 -10.12
CA PRO A 245 -3.25 -2.20 -9.76
C PRO A 245 -4.45 -2.52 -10.64
N LEU A 246 -4.22 -3.08 -11.82
CA LEU A 246 -5.23 -3.37 -12.84
C LEU A 246 -5.66 -4.85 -12.86
N ILE A 247 -5.18 -5.68 -11.93
CA ILE A 247 -5.54 -7.12 -11.86
C ILE A 247 -7.06 -7.32 -11.83
N PRO A 248 -7.86 -6.58 -11.06
CA PRO A 248 -9.32 -6.75 -11.09
C PRO A 248 -9.93 -6.45 -12.46
N ILE A 249 -9.44 -5.39 -13.13
CA ILE A 249 -9.87 -5.04 -14.50
C ILE A 249 -9.50 -6.15 -15.49
N TRP A 250 -8.27 -6.67 -15.39
CA TRP A 250 -7.83 -7.79 -16.23
C TRP A 250 -8.68 -9.06 -16.00
N LEU A 251 -9.01 -9.37 -14.74
CA LEU A 251 -9.90 -10.48 -14.39
C LEU A 251 -11.31 -10.27 -14.98
N LEU A 252 -11.83 -9.05 -14.95
CA LEU A 252 -13.10 -8.70 -15.55
C LEU A 252 -13.05 -8.87 -17.09
N TYR A 253 -12.07 -8.26 -17.76
CA TYR A 253 -12.01 -8.25 -19.22
C TYR A 253 -11.71 -9.62 -19.83
N LYS A 254 -10.85 -10.42 -19.17
CA LYS A 254 -10.45 -11.74 -19.69
C LYS A 254 -11.37 -12.87 -19.26
N PHE A 255 -11.96 -12.80 -18.05
CA PHE A 255 -12.72 -13.92 -17.45
C PHE A 255 -14.11 -13.54 -16.96
N GLY A 256 -14.56 -12.30 -17.09
CA GLY A 256 -15.86 -11.84 -16.61
C GLY A 256 -16.00 -11.82 -15.08
N ILE A 257 -14.90 -11.74 -14.34
CA ILE A 257 -14.90 -11.74 -12.87
C ILE A 257 -15.24 -10.34 -12.35
N LEU A 258 -16.43 -10.23 -11.75
CA LEU A 258 -16.93 -8.99 -11.17
C LEU A 258 -16.23 -8.63 -9.85
N ASP A 259 -16.44 -7.41 -9.37
CA ASP A 259 -15.89 -6.88 -8.13
C ASP A 259 -16.29 -7.71 -6.90
N THR A 260 -17.48 -8.30 -6.90
CA THR A 260 -17.99 -9.21 -5.87
C THR A 260 -17.10 -10.43 -5.63
N TYR A 261 -16.29 -10.82 -6.63
CA TYR A 261 -15.29 -11.88 -6.53
C TYR A 261 -13.87 -11.33 -6.48
N SER A 262 -13.53 -10.30 -7.27
CA SER A 262 -12.17 -9.75 -7.29
C SER A 262 -11.82 -9.03 -5.99
N GLY A 263 -12.79 -8.42 -5.30
CA GLY A 263 -12.59 -7.86 -3.96
C GLY A 263 -12.10 -8.89 -2.94
N PRO A 264 -12.83 -10.01 -2.70
CA PRO A 264 -12.37 -11.12 -1.88
C PRO A 264 -10.99 -11.70 -2.29
N ILE A 265 -10.69 -11.76 -3.60
CA ILE A 265 -9.38 -12.18 -4.09
C ILE A 265 -8.28 -11.22 -3.61
N LEU A 266 -8.51 -9.91 -3.68
CA LEU A 266 -7.58 -8.91 -3.14
C LEU A 266 -7.45 -9.01 -1.61
N ALA A 267 -8.55 -9.28 -0.90
CA ALA A 267 -8.53 -9.53 0.54
C ALA A 267 -7.68 -10.75 0.88
N ALA A 268 -7.86 -11.86 0.16
CA ALA A 268 -7.06 -13.06 0.32
C ALA A 268 -5.57 -12.81 0.03
N ALA A 269 -5.26 -12.07 -1.05
CA ALA A 269 -3.90 -11.66 -1.37
C ALA A 269 -3.27 -10.85 -0.21
N ASN A 270 -4.01 -9.90 0.36
CA ASN A 270 -3.55 -9.08 1.50
C ASN A 270 -3.23 -9.95 2.74
N VAL A 271 -4.06 -10.94 3.05
CA VAL A 271 -3.81 -11.90 4.14
C VAL A 271 -2.56 -12.73 3.85
N LEU A 272 -2.44 -13.28 2.64
CA LEU A 272 -1.29 -14.09 2.26
C LEU A 272 0.02 -13.27 2.25
N MET A 273 -0.02 -12.01 1.82
CA MET A 273 1.12 -11.10 1.93
C MET A 273 1.56 -10.91 3.38
N GLY A 274 0.61 -10.68 4.29
CA GLY A 274 0.89 -10.60 5.73
C GLY A 274 1.51 -11.87 6.30
N LEU A 275 0.95 -13.03 5.94
CA LEU A 275 1.47 -14.34 6.38
C LEU A 275 2.85 -14.65 5.79
N SER A 276 3.12 -14.25 4.56
CA SER A 276 4.41 -14.48 3.90
C SER A 276 5.58 -13.82 4.62
N ALA A 277 5.34 -12.72 5.33
CA ALA A 277 6.35 -12.03 6.13
C ALA A 277 6.95 -12.92 7.25
N PHE A 278 6.20 -13.90 7.77
CA PHE A 278 6.76 -14.85 8.75
C PHE A 278 7.85 -15.76 8.15
N GLY A 279 7.75 -16.09 6.86
CA GLY A 279 8.76 -16.89 6.16
C GLY A 279 10.03 -16.11 5.81
N SER A 280 9.94 -14.78 5.72
CA SER A 280 11.04 -13.93 5.28
C SER A 280 12.28 -14.03 6.16
N ALA A 281 12.11 -13.97 7.48
CA ALA A 281 13.19 -14.05 8.45
C ALA A 281 13.92 -15.40 8.42
N ALA A 282 13.19 -16.51 8.24
CA ALA A 282 13.77 -17.84 8.11
C ALA A 282 14.60 -17.96 6.83
N LEU A 283 14.11 -17.41 5.73
CA LEU A 283 14.79 -17.42 4.44
C LEU A 283 16.07 -16.58 4.48
N ALA A 284 16.02 -15.37 5.03
CA ALA A 284 17.17 -14.50 5.22
C ALA A 284 18.25 -15.15 6.10
N LYS A 285 17.84 -15.84 7.19
CA LYS A 285 18.76 -16.57 8.06
C LYS A 285 19.45 -17.73 7.33
N LYS A 286 18.75 -18.42 6.42
CA LYS A 286 19.27 -19.61 5.72
C LYS A 286 20.18 -19.26 4.55
N TYR A 287 19.82 -18.25 3.75
CA TYR A 287 20.48 -17.94 2.48
C TYR A 287 21.24 -16.60 2.49
N GLY A 288 21.07 -15.78 3.54
CA GLY A 288 21.49 -14.38 3.58
C GLY A 288 20.51 -13.47 2.85
N ASP A 289 20.53 -12.16 3.19
CA ASP A 289 19.52 -11.20 2.74
C ASP A 289 19.42 -11.10 1.22
N VAL A 290 20.54 -10.88 0.52
CA VAL A 290 20.56 -10.68 -0.94
C VAL A 290 20.04 -11.92 -1.69
N LYS A 291 20.50 -13.11 -1.32
CA LYS A 291 20.04 -14.35 -1.97
C LYS A 291 18.57 -14.63 -1.67
N ALA A 292 18.10 -14.37 -0.46
CA ALA A 292 16.71 -14.54 -0.09
C ALA A 292 15.80 -13.61 -0.91
N ILE A 293 16.16 -12.34 -1.07
CA ILE A 293 15.46 -11.37 -1.92
C ILE A 293 15.40 -11.88 -3.37
N VAL A 294 16.55 -12.25 -3.93
CA VAL A 294 16.64 -12.69 -5.33
C VAL A 294 15.81 -13.94 -5.59
N VAL A 295 15.87 -14.94 -4.70
CA VAL A 295 15.11 -16.20 -4.88
C VAL A 295 13.61 -15.94 -4.81
N THR A 296 13.13 -15.16 -3.83
CA THR A 296 11.70 -14.89 -3.67
C THR A 296 11.14 -14.06 -4.81
N GLN A 297 11.86 -13.02 -5.23
CA GLN A 297 11.43 -12.17 -6.36
C GLN A 297 11.52 -12.90 -7.69
N ALA A 298 12.58 -13.70 -7.93
CA ALA A 298 12.69 -14.49 -9.14
C ALA A 298 11.58 -15.55 -9.25
N SER A 299 11.27 -16.24 -8.15
CA SER A 299 10.13 -17.17 -8.09
C SER A 299 8.81 -16.42 -8.38
N SER A 300 8.59 -15.25 -7.76
CA SER A 300 7.42 -14.40 -8.05
C SER A 300 7.33 -14.00 -9.52
N THR A 301 8.48 -13.73 -10.17
CA THR A 301 8.55 -13.35 -11.59
C THR A 301 8.13 -14.49 -12.50
N ILE A 302 8.44 -15.74 -12.15
CA ILE A 302 7.95 -16.92 -12.89
C ILE A 302 6.42 -16.97 -12.86
N PHE A 303 5.81 -16.76 -11.69
CA PHE A 303 4.35 -16.73 -11.57
C PHE A 303 3.74 -15.50 -12.29
N MET A 304 4.42 -14.36 -12.30
CA MET A 304 4.03 -13.19 -13.09
C MET A 304 3.99 -13.52 -14.59
N PHE A 305 5.01 -14.16 -15.10
CA PHE A 305 5.08 -14.60 -16.49
C PHE A 305 3.99 -15.64 -16.81
N SER A 306 3.76 -16.59 -15.89
CA SER A 306 2.75 -17.64 -16.08
C SER A 306 1.32 -17.09 -16.11
N LEU A 307 1.04 -15.94 -15.50
CA LEU A 307 -0.28 -15.28 -15.54
C LEU A 307 -0.71 -14.93 -16.97
N ALA A 308 0.21 -14.59 -17.86
CA ALA A 308 -0.09 -14.34 -19.27
C ALA A 308 -0.77 -15.54 -19.94
N PHE A 309 -0.42 -16.76 -19.55
CA PHE A 309 -0.92 -18.02 -20.10
C PHE A 309 -2.12 -18.60 -19.35
N ALA A 310 -2.69 -17.85 -18.37
CA ALA A 310 -3.84 -18.35 -17.63
C ALA A 310 -5.06 -18.55 -18.54
N MET A 311 -5.54 -19.80 -18.63
CA MET A 311 -6.64 -20.19 -19.50
C MET A 311 -8.01 -20.04 -18.80
N ASN A 312 -8.05 -19.99 -17.49
CA ASN A 312 -9.27 -19.88 -16.71
C ASN A 312 -9.04 -19.07 -15.43
N ALA A 313 -10.14 -18.58 -14.87
CA ALA A 313 -10.10 -17.72 -13.67
C ALA A 313 -9.49 -18.40 -12.44
N PRO A 314 -9.82 -19.65 -12.07
CA PRO A 314 -9.21 -20.31 -10.91
C PRO A 314 -7.68 -20.40 -11.01
N LEU A 315 -7.15 -20.74 -12.17
CA LEU A 315 -5.69 -20.77 -12.39
C LEU A 315 -5.08 -19.38 -12.27
N ALA A 316 -5.71 -18.37 -12.88
CA ALA A 316 -5.28 -16.98 -12.80
C ALA A 316 -5.22 -16.50 -11.35
N VAL A 317 -6.26 -16.75 -10.57
CA VAL A 317 -6.33 -16.40 -9.13
C VAL A 317 -5.25 -17.11 -8.33
N ALA A 318 -5.07 -18.41 -8.52
CA ALA A 318 -4.02 -19.18 -7.81
C ALA A 318 -2.62 -18.63 -8.10
N LEU A 319 -2.29 -18.39 -9.39
CA LEU A 319 -1.01 -17.83 -9.80
C LEU A 319 -0.80 -16.43 -9.22
N TYR A 320 -1.84 -15.59 -9.22
CA TYR A 320 -1.79 -14.23 -8.64
C TYR A 320 -1.52 -14.26 -7.14
N LEU A 321 -2.23 -15.11 -6.38
CA LEU A 321 -2.07 -15.23 -4.93
C LEU A 321 -0.67 -15.70 -4.54
N ILE A 322 -0.15 -16.72 -5.22
CA ILE A 322 1.22 -17.23 -5.00
C ILE A 322 2.25 -16.15 -5.35
N ARG A 323 2.07 -15.50 -6.50
CA ARG A 323 2.93 -14.39 -6.93
C ARG A 323 2.95 -13.26 -5.91
N ALA A 324 1.79 -12.85 -5.40
CA ALA A 324 1.66 -11.77 -4.43
C ALA A 324 2.37 -12.12 -3.10
N ALA A 325 2.19 -13.32 -2.60
CA ALA A 325 2.86 -13.80 -1.39
C ALA A 325 4.39 -13.82 -1.55
N LEU A 326 4.92 -14.38 -2.64
CA LEU A 326 6.35 -14.47 -2.90
C LEU A 326 7.02 -13.09 -3.07
N MET A 327 6.38 -12.17 -3.80
CA MET A 327 6.92 -10.83 -4.01
C MET A 327 7.00 -10.04 -2.71
N ASN A 328 5.95 -10.12 -1.90
CA ASN A 328 5.88 -9.37 -0.64
C ASN A 328 6.71 -10.01 0.49
N MET A 329 7.06 -11.30 0.38
CA MET A 329 8.00 -11.94 1.28
C MET A 329 9.39 -11.28 1.26
N ALA A 330 9.81 -10.73 0.12
CA ALA A 330 11.07 -10.00 0.00
C ALA A 330 11.07 -8.65 0.72
N SER A 331 9.91 -8.00 0.87
CA SER A 331 9.83 -6.61 1.36
C SER A 331 10.47 -6.38 2.73
N PRO A 332 10.17 -7.17 3.79
CA PRO A 332 10.80 -6.96 5.09
C PRO A 332 12.33 -7.18 5.06
N ILE A 333 12.79 -8.10 4.19
CA ILE A 333 14.24 -8.37 4.03
C ILE A 333 14.89 -7.17 3.34
N MET A 334 14.26 -6.64 2.27
CA MET A 334 14.77 -5.48 1.54
C MET A 334 14.85 -4.24 2.43
N ASP A 335 13.82 -3.96 3.22
CA ASP A 335 13.81 -2.83 4.14
C ASP A 335 14.89 -2.96 5.21
N SER A 336 15.00 -4.14 5.83
CA SER A 336 16.04 -4.42 6.82
C SER A 336 17.44 -4.31 6.22
N TYR A 337 17.67 -4.87 5.03
CA TYR A 337 18.93 -4.83 4.33
C TYR A 337 19.33 -3.38 3.99
N LEU A 338 18.41 -2.60 3.40
CA LEU A 338 18.66 -1.19 3.08
C LEU A 338 19.03 -0.39 4.33
N MET A 339 18.28 -0.57 5.43
CA MET A 339 18.58 0.11 6.71
C MET A 339 19.89 -0.34 7.32
N GLY A 340 20.36 -1.55 7.03
CA GLY A 340 21.64 -2.09 7.50
C GLY A 340 22.88 -1.59 6.74
N ILE A 341 22.73 -1.21 5.46
CA ILE A 341 23.85 -0.77 4.62
C ILE A 341 24.04 0.75 4.58
N ILE A 342 23.11 1.53 5.12
CA ILE A 342 23.16 3.00 5.17
C ILE A 342 23.39 3.51 6.60
N SER A 343 23.89 4.74 6.73
CA SER A 343 24.09 5.37 8.03
C SER A 343 22.76 5.64 8.75
N GLU A 344 22.76 5.54 10.09
CA GLU A 344 21.54 5.74 10.91
C GLU A 344 20.87 7.10 10.67
N ARG A 345 21.68 8.15 10.51
CA ARG A 345 21.22 9.52 10.27
C ARG A 345 20.46 9.68 8.96
N GLN A 346 20.68 8.81 7.98
CA GLN A 346 20.08 8.90 6.65
C GLN A 346 18.94 7.91 6.40
N ARG A 347 18.64 7.02 7.35
CA ARG A 347 17.60 5.97 7.21
C ARG A 347 16.23 6.52 6.86
N GLY A 348 15.79 7.58 7.55
CA GLY A 348 14.48 8.18 7.30
C GLY A 348 14.35 8.73 5.88
N LEU A 349 15.39 9.45 5.42
CA LEU A 349 15.43 10.01 4.07
C LEU A 349 15.49 8.92 3.00
N ALA A 350 16.31 7.88 3.23
CA ALA A 350 16.41 6.75 2.30
C ALA A 350 15.07 6.03 2.13
N SER A 351 14.32 5.83 3.23
CA SER A 351 12.98 5.25 3.19
C SER A 351 12.01 6.12 2.39
N ALA A 352 12.02 7.43 2.61
CA ALA A 352 11.18 8.38 1.87
C ALA A 352 11.49 8.39 0.37
N ILE A 353 12.77 8.47 0.01
CA ILE A 353 13.22 8.42 -1.39
C ILE A 353 12.79 7.11 -2.04
N ASN A 354 13.01 5.98 -1.37
CA ASN A 354 12.66 4.66 -1.89
C ASN A 354 11.14 4.55 -2.18
N GLY A 355 10.30 5.04 -1.28
CA GLY A 355 8.84 5.08 -1.48
C GLY A 355 8.42 5.93 -2.68
N ILE A 356 8.97 7.14 -2.80
CA ILE A 356 8.68 8.06 -3.91
C ILE A 356 9.12 7.47 -5.25
N VAL A 357 10.35 6.95 -5.29
CA VAL A 357 10.97 6.42 -6.52
C VAL A 357 10.29 5.13 -7.00
N TRP A 358 9.67 4.37 -6.11
CA TRP A 358 8.83 3.24 -6.48
C TRP A 358 7.45 3.71 -6.99
N ARG A 359 6.82 4.66 -6.28
CA ARG A 359 5.44 5.07 -6.52
C ARG A 359 5.24 5.80 -7.86
N LEU A 360 6.15 6.71 -8.23
CA LEU A 360 6.01 7.51 -9.44
C LEU A 360 6.04 6.66 -10.72
N PRO A 361 7.05 5.80 -10.97
CA PRO A 361 7.05 4.92 -12.12
C PRO A 361 5.87 3.95 -12.15
N ASN A 362 5.46 3.43 -10.99
CA ASN A 362 4.28 2.59 -10.85
C ASN A 362 3.02 3.32 -11.35
N SER A 363 2.80 4.55 -10.92
CA SER A 363 1.64 5.36 -11.32
C SER A 363 1.63 5.66 -12.82
N VAL A 364 2.78 6.03 -13.40
CA VAL A 364 2.90 6.31 -14.84
C VAL A 364 2.64 5.06 -15.67
N SER A 365 3.23 3.93 -15.28
CA SER A 365 3.06 2.68 -16.04
C SER A 365 1.63 2.10 -15.94
N THR A 366 0.86 2.47 -14.90
CA THR A 366 -0.56 2.07 -14.80
C THR A 366 -1.40 2.64 -15.94
N VAL A 367 -1.11 3.84 -16.43
CA VAL A 367 -1.78 4.40 -17.63
C VAL A 367 -1.46 3.56 -18.87
N ILE A 368 -0.19 3.15 -19.02
CA ILE A 368 0.25 2.30 -20.15
C ILE A 368 -0.44 0.94 -20.08
N GLY A 369 -0.43 0.30 -18.90
CA GLY A 369 -1.12 -0.97 -18.68
C GLY A 369 -2.62 -0.88 -18.95
N GLY A 370 -3.27 0.17 -18.47
CA GLY A 370 -4.68 0.45 -18.72
C GLY A 370 -4.99 0.63 -20.22
N ALA A 371 -4.12 1.33 -20.96
CA ALA A 371 -4.28 1.49 -22.40
C ALA A 371 -4.16 0.15 -23.16
N LEU A 372 -3.21 -0.72 -22.74
CA LEU A 372 -3.06 -2.06 -23.32
C LEU A 372 -4.31 -2.92 -23.04
N LEU A 373 -4.83 -2.92 -21.82
CA LEU A 373 -6.05 -3.65 -21.48
C LEU A 373 -7.28 -3.12 -22.26
N THR A 374 -7.41 -1.81 -22.42
CA THR A 374 -8.49 -1.20 -23.22
C THR A 374 -8.39 -1.60 -24.70
N ALA A 375 -7.17 -1.78 -25.21
CA ALA A 375 -6.92 -2.26 -26.57
C ALA A 375 -7.12 -3.78 -26.74
N GLY A 376 -7.52 -4.53 -25.69
CA GLY A 376 -7.68 -5.98 -25.72
C GLY A 376 -6.37 -6.77 -25.64
N ILE A 377 -5.27 -6.12 -25.34
CA ILE A 377 -3.93 -6.75 -25.23
C ILE A 377 -3.70 -7.17 -23.77
N TYR A 378 -4.23 -8.35 -23.39
CA TYR A 378 -4.28 -8.80 -22.00
C TYR A 378 -2.99 -9.44 -21.48
N ASP A 379 -2.16 -9.97 -22.34
CA ASP A 379 -0.98 -10.78 -21.96
C ASP A 379 0.31 -9.95 -21.93
N LEU A 380 0.45 -8.99 -22.82
CA LEU A 380 1.65 -8.14 -22.94
C LEU A 380 2.06 -7.42 -21.66
N PRO A 381 1.14 -6.86 -20.83
CA PRO A 381 1.51 -6.25 -19.57
C PRO A 381 2.27 -7.19 -18.62
N PHE A 382 1.93 -8.49 -18.61
CA PHE A 382 2.61 -9.49 -17.79
C PHE A 382 4.02 -9.80 -18.32
N PHE A 383 4.19 -9.90 -19.62
CA PHE A 383 5.51 -10.13 -20.23
C PHE A 383 6.45 -8.97 -19.98
N LEU A 384 5.98 -7.73 -20.16
CA LEU A 384 6.75 -6.52 -19.89
C LEU A 384 7.11 -6.42 -18.41
N ALA A 385 6.15 -6.67 -17.52
CA ALA A 385 6.37 -6.65 -16.07
C ALA A 385 7.40 -7.72 -15.64
N ALA A 386 7.28 -8.95 -16.15
CA ALA A 386 8.21 -10.03 -15.85
C ALA A 386 9.63 -9.72 -16.36
N GLY A 387 9.77 -9.16 -17.57
CA GLY A 387 11.06 -8.74 -18.12
C GLY A 387 11.72 -7.64 -17.28
N LEU A 388 10.95 -6.62 -16.86
CA LEU A 388 11.43 -5.55 -15.99
C LEU A 388 11.83 -6.07 -14.60
N TYR A 389 11.05 -6.99 -14.03
CA TYR A 389 11.38 -7.62 -12.75
C TYR A 389 12.67 -8.42 -12.84
N LEU A 390 12.80 -9.27 -13.90
CA LEU A 390 14.02 -10.04 -14.10
C LEU A 390 15.25 -9.12 -14.23
N THR A 391 15.14 -8.06 -15.01
CA THR A 391 16.20 -7.04 -15.16
C THR A 391 16.56 -6.42 -13.82
N ALA A 392 15.57 -6.00 -13.04
CA ALA A 392 15.79 -5.40 -11.72
C ALA A 392 16.46 -6.40 -10.75
N ILE A 393 16.02 -7.66 -10.74
CA ILE A 393 16.59 -8.72 -9.88
C ILE A 393 18.05 -9.00 -10.25
N LEU A 394 18.38 -9.09 -11.54
CA LEU A 394 19.75 -9.29 -12.01
C LEU A 394 20.65 -8.11 -11.63
N LEU A 395 20.15 -6.88 -11.83
CA LEU A 395 20.86 -5.65 -11.39
C LEU A 395 21.04 -5.61 -9.87
N PHE A 396 20.01 -5.98 -9.11
CA PHE A 396 20.09 -6.04 -7.65
C PHE A 396 21.16 -7.02 -7.21
N TYR A 397 21.17 -8.23 -7.75
CA TYR A 397 22.19 -9.21 -7.43
C TYR A 397 23.59 -8.74 -7.82
N ALA A 398 23.77 -8.20 -9.02
CA ALA A 398 25.07 -7.75 -9.52
C ALA A 398 25.65 -6.61 -8.64
N VAL A 399 24.80 -5.69 -8.18
CA VAL A 399 25.23 -4.51 -7.40
C VAL A 399 25.42 -4.84 -5.92
N PHE A 400 24.57 -5.70 -5.33
CA PHE A 400 24.46 -5.85 -3.89
C PHE A 400 25.00 -7.18 -3.33
N LYS A 401 25.38 -8.17 -4.17
CA LYS A 401 25.85 -9.50 -3.71
C LYS A 401 27.03 -9.44 -2.73
N ASP A 402 27.91 -8.43 -2.89
CA ASP A 402 29.15 -8.30 -2.11
C ASP A 402 29.02 -7.23 -1.00
N ILE A 403 27.90 -6.50 -0.93
CA ILE A 403 27.67 -5.46 0.08
C ILE A 403 27.01 -6.10 1.30
N LYS A 404 27.70 -6.04 2.44
CA LYS A 404 27.19 -6.57 3.71
C LYS A 404 26.64 -5.45 4.58
N PRO A 405 25.54 -5.68 5.33
CA PRO A 405 25.08 -4.76 6.35
C PRO A 405 26.19 -4.44 7.36
N LYS A 406 26.29 -3.17 7.75
CA LYS A 406 27.18 -2.75 8.83
C LYS A 406 26.63 -3.34 10.14
N LYS A 407 27.48 -4.06 10.89
CA LYS A 407 27.13 -4.63 12.20
C LYS A 407 26.92 -3.54 13.24
#